data_ad2e510217d09bc5fb273d9184870f1c
#
_entry.id   ad2e510217d09bc5fb273d9184870f1c
#
_cell.length_a   1.000
_cell.length_b   1.000
_cell.length_c   1.000
_cell.angle_alpha   90.00
_cell.angle_beta   90.00
_cell.angle_gamma   90.00
#
_symmetry.space_group_name_H-M   'P 1'
#
loop_
_entity.id
_entity.type
_entity.pdbx_description
1 polymer ?
#
loop_
_entity_poly.entity_id
_entity_poly.type
_entity_poly.pdbx_seq_one_letter_code
_entity_poly.pdbx_strand_id
1 'polypeptide(L)'
;MIVEDHQVVADGLSALLNDQPDMTVVGSAASVVDSIARAEDLKPDIALVDFRLTDGTGADAGLGIRQVRPDTKLIFLTREDSDAARFAAIEAGASAFIHKSQAASEVVNAIRTVAAGGTLFTPRTIATLLNKRREMDSQLESLTPREKEVLRLMAEGISSRDIAARLGISYTTVRTHIRSLGSKLGVHSKLEAIVKARELGLIE
;
A
#
# COMPACT_ATOMS: atom_id res chain seq x y z
N MET A 1 -0.58 0.05 20.47
CA MET A 1 0.50 -0.85 19.98
C MET A 1 1.17 -0.21 18.77
N ILE A 2 2.49 -0.41 18.62
CA ILE A 2 3.27 0.08 17.46
C ILE A 2 3.72 -1.13 16.64
N VAL A 3 3.60 -1.05 15.30
CA VAL A 3 4.08 -2.05 14.35
C VAL A 3 5.09 -1.37 13.43
N GLU A 4 6.37 -1.65 13.65
CA GLU A 4 7.49 -0.97 12.99
C GLU A 4 8.72 -1.88 13.03
N ASP A 5 9.33 -2.16 11.89
CA ASP A 5 10.49 -3.04 11.78
C ASP A 5 11.84 -2.34 12.07
N HIS A 6 11.84 -1.01 12.13
CA HIS A 6 13.00 -0.22 12.54
C HIS A 6 12.94 0.12 14.03
N GLN A 7 13.74 -0.59 14.85
CA GLN A 7 13.73 -0.45 16.31
C GLN A 7 13.87 1.00 16.81
N VAL A 8 14.76 1.79 16.22
CA VAL A 8 14.98 3.20 16.60
C VAL A 8 13.71 4.04 16.40
N VAL A 9 12.94 3.76 15.34
CA VAL A 9 11.67 4.45 15.07
C VAL A 9 10.61 4.02 16.08
N ALA A 10 10.50 2.72 16.35
CA ALA A 10 9.59 2.17 17.34
C ALA A 10 9.85 2.75 18.75
N ASP A 11 11.12 2.82 19.15
CA ASP A 11 11.53 3.38 20.45
C ASP A 11 11.21 4.89 20.52
N GLY A 12 11.49 5.64 19.44
CA GLY A 12 11.17 7.06 19.35
C GLY A 12 9.66 7.34 19.44
N LEU A 13 8.85 6.57 18.73
CA LEU A 13 7.39 6.66 18.82
C LEU A 13 6.89 6.26 20.20
N SER A 14 7.46 5.22 20.82
CA SER A 14 7.10 4.77 22.15
C SER A 14 7.38 5.85 23.20
N ALA A 15 8.55 6.48 23.14
CA ALA A 15 8.90 7.59 24.02
C ALA A 15 7.94 8.78 23.86
N LEU A 16 7.70 9.19 22.60
CA LEU A 16 6.79 10.28 22.27
C LEU A 16 5.37 10.05 22.82
N LEU A 17 4.84 8.84 22.64
CA LEU A 17 3.47 8.52 23.02
C LEU A 17 3.32 8.32 24.53
N ASN A 18 4.31 7.69 25.16
CA ASN A 18 4.31 7.52 26.64
C ASN A 18 4.53 8.83 27.40
N ASP A 19 5.05 9.88 26.77
CA ASP A 19 5.14 11.24 27.33
C ASP A 19 3.76 11.94 27.37
N GLN A 20 2.77 11.42 26.68
CA GLN A 20 1.40 11.95 26.70
C GLN A 20 0.61 11.38 27.89
N PRO A 21 -0.08 12.23 28.70
CA PRO A 21 -0.79 11.77 29.88
C PRO A 21 -2.00 10.86 29.60
N ASP A 22 -2.48 10.86 28.38
CA ASP A 22 -3.67 10.14 27.92
C ASP A 22 -3.36 8.93 27.03
N MET A 23 -2.07 8.54 26.91
CA MET A 23 -1.63 7.45 26.05
C MET A 23 -0.68 6.50 26.78
N THR A 24 -0.75 5.23 26.42
CA THR A 24 0.18 4.20 26.90
C THR A 24 0.50 3.25 25.76
N VAL A 25 1.77 3.05 25.48
CA VAL A 25 2.21 2.05 24.49
C VAL A 25 2.24 0.68 25.17
N VAL A 26 1.27 -0.16 24.81
CA VAL A 26 1.10 -1.50 25.41
C VAL A 26 2.09 -2.53 24.84
N GLY A 27 2.75 -2.22 23.74
CA GLY A 27 3.80 -3.06 23.14
C GLY A 27 4.10 -2.67 21.70
N SER A 28 5.12 -3.33 21.14
CA SER A 28 5.54 -3.15 19.73
C SER A 28 5.72 -4.50 19.05
N ALA A 29 5.57 -4.52 17.74
CA ALA A 29 5.82 -5.66 16.85
C ALA A 29 6.71 -5.22 15.68
N ALA A 30 7.56 -6.12 15.17
CA ALA A 30 8.49 -5.81 14.09
C ALA A 30 8.11 -6.47 12.75
N SER A 31 7.01 -7.22 12.70
CA SER A 31 6.60 -7.98 11.50
C SER A 31 5.07 -8.12 11.43
N VAL A 32 4.57 -8.51 10.28
CA VAL A 32 3.14 -8.82 10.07
C VAL A 32 2.70 -9.92 11.05
N VAL A 33 3.45 -11.03 11.09
CA VAL A 33 3.10 -12.19 11.93
C VAL A 33 3.10 -11.83 13.42
N ASP A 34 4.15 -11.15 13.90
CA ASP A 34 4.26 -10.72 15.30
C ASP A 34 3.17 -9.72 15.67
N SER A 35 2.78 -8.84 14.74
CA SER A 35 1.75 -7.83 14.97
C SER A 35 0.37 -8.44 15.25
N ILE A 36 0.02 -9.52 14.55
CA ILE A 36 -1.25 -10.22 14.73
C ILE A 36 -1.30 -10.93 16.08
N ALA A 37 -0.24 -11.67 16.41
CA ALA A 37 -0.14 -12.37 17.69
C ALA A 37 -0.21 -11.40 18.89
N ARG A 38 0.57 -10.30 18.82
CA ARG A 38 0.57 -9.26 19.87
C ARG A 38 -0.75 -8.50 19.96
N ALA A 39 -1.44 -8.28 18.85
CA ALA A 39 -2.76 -7.63 18.90
C ALA A 39 -3.79 -8.49 19.64
N GLU A 40 -3.75 -9.81 19.48
CA GLU A 40 -4.61 -10.74 20.20
C GLU A 40 -4.34 -10.70 21.72
N ASP A 41 -3.05 -10.72 22.10
CA ASP A 41 -2.64 -10.74 23.50
C ASP A 41 -2.84 -9.39 24.20
N LEU A 42 -2.35 -8.31 23.57
CA LEU A 42 -2.30 -6.96 24.16
C LEU A 42 -3.62 -6.19 24.06
N LYS A 43 -4.50 -6.59 23.16
CA LYS A 43 -5.83 -5.98 22.93
C LYS A 43 -5.76 -4.45 22.79
N PRO A 44 -4.94 -3.92 21.89
CA PRO A 44 -4.77 -2.47 21.76
C PRO A 44 -6.05 -1.81 21.25
N ASP A 45 -6.36 -0.62 21.75
CA ASP A 45 -7.42 0.23 21.19
C ASP A 45 -7.02 0.75 19.80
N ILE A 46 -5.72 1.07 19.64
CA ILE A 46 -5.15 1.60 18.41
C ILE A 46 -3.85 0.87 18.07
N ALA A 47 -3.70 0.47 16.80
CA ALA A 47 -2.45 0.02 16.22
C ALA A 47 -1.90 1.11 15.27
N LEU A 48 -0.69 1.58 15.57
CA LEU A 48 0.08 2.48 14.72
C LEU A 48 1.01 1.61 13.88
N VAL A 49 0.78 1.55 12.57
CA VAL A 49 1.36 0.52 11.69
C VAL A 49 2.20 1.18 10.60
N ASP A 50 3.49 0.81 10.51
CA ASP A 50 4.28 1.15 9.32
C ASP A 50 3.70 0.44 8.10
N PHE A 51 3.62 1.15 6.99
CA PHE A 51 3.10 0.59 5.75
C PHE A 51 4.06 -0.42 5.10
N ARG A 52 5.37 -0.31 5.35
CA ARG A 52 6.38 -1.26 4.88
C ARG A 52 6.97 -2.04 6.05
N LEU A 53 6.85 -3.35 5.99
CA LEU A 53 7.42 -4.30 6.94
C LEU A 53 8.31 -5.30 6.20
N THR A 54 9.24 -5.93 6.90
CA THR A 54 10.21 -6.86 6.30
C THR A 54 9.58 -8.13 5.72
N ASP A 55 8.43 -8.56 6.25
CA ASP A 55 7.73 -9.79 5.88
C ASP A 55 6.40 -9.57 5.13
N GLY A 56 6.08 -8.31 4.80
CA GLY A 56 4.85 -7.96 4.10
C GLY A 56 4.53 -6.48 4.15
N THR A 57 3.26 -6.14 3.95
CA THR A 57 2.80 -4.76 4.01
C THR A 57 2.07 -4.46 5.32
N GLY A 58 2.05 -3.20 5.72
CA GLY A 58 1.21 -2.76 6.83
C GLY A 58 -0.28 -3.05 6.60
N ALA A 59 -0.72 -3.07 5.33
CA ALA A 59 -2.10 -3.45 5.00
C ALA A 59 -2.37 -4.92 5.38
N ASP A 60 -1.43 -5.84 5.11
CA ASP A 60 -1.53 -7.24 5.53
C ASP A 60 -1.60 -7.35 7.06
N ALA A 61 -0.74 -6.60 7.77
CA ALA A 61 -0.77 -6.51 9.22
C ALA A 61 -2.13 -5.98 9.73
N GLY A 62 -2.63 -4.92 9.13
CA GLY A 62 -3.92 -4.32 9.48
C GLY A 62 -5.09 -5.26 9.28
N LEU A 63 -5.14 -5.97 8.17
CA LEU A 63 -6.16 -7.00 7.90
C LEU A 63 -6.10 -8.13 8.93
N GLY A 64 -4.90 -8.65 9.21
CA GLY A 64 -4.71 -9.70 10.21
C GLY A 64 -5.08 -9.25 11.64
N ILE A 65 -4.67 -8.05 12.04
CA ILE A 65 -5.04 -7.46 13.34
C ILE A 65 -6.57 -7.37 13.45
N ARG A 66 -7.25 -6.88 12.43
CA ARG A 66 -8.73 -6.76 12.46
C ARG A 66 -9.47 -8.09 12.46
N GLN A 67 -8.87 -9.14 11.93
CA GLN A 67 -9.45 -10.48 12.03
C GLN A 67 -9.49 -10.98 13.48
N VAL A 68 -8.42 -10.76 14.25
CA VAL A 68 -8.34 -11.18 15.66
C VAL A 68 -8.92 -10.14 16.62
N ARG A 69 -8.86 -8.87 16.25
CA ARG A 69 -9.32 -7.71 17.04
C ARG A 69 -10.11 -6.70 16.18
N PRO A 70 -11.39 -6.95 15.87
CA PRO A 70 -12.20 -6.09 15.00
C PRO A 70 -12.34 -4.64 15.49
N ASP A 71 -12.28 -4.43 16.80
CA ASP A 71 -12.43 -3.10 17.43
C ASP A 71 -11.17 -2.26 17.41
N THR A 72 -10.00 -2.86 17.16
CA THR A 72 -8.73 -2.15 17.07
C THR A 72 -8.75 -1.19 15.89
N LYS A 73 -8.51 0.09 16.15
CA LYS A 73 -8.43 1.13 15.12
C LYS A 73 -7.03 1.19 14.54
N LEU A 74 -6.95 1.35 13.21
CA LEU A 74 -5.68 1.32 12.49
C LEU A 74 -5.29 2.73 12.04
N ILE A 75 -4.05 3.12 12.36
CA ILE A 75 -3.39 4.32 11.85
C ILE A 75 -2.13 3.89 11.12
N PHE A 76 -2.05 4.17 9.82
CA PHE A 76 -0.89 3.82 9.03
C PHE A 76 0.12 4.97 8.98
N LEU A 77 1.39 4.64 9.18
CA LEU A 77 2.53 5.52 8.96
C LEU A 77 3.24 5.11 7.68
N THR A 78 3.67 6.07 6.87
CA THR A 78 4.36 5.77 5.61
C THR A 78 5.41 6.81 5.26
N ARG A 79 6.43 6.40 4.53
CA ARG A 79 7.34 7.29 3.80
C ARG A 79 6.92 7.48 2.35
N GLU A 80 5.98 6.68 1.88
CA GLU A 80 5.52 6.65 0.50
C GLU A 80 4.11 7.22 0.41
N ASP A 81 3.95 8.27 -0.38
CA ASP A 81 2.67 8.92 -0.62
C ASP A 81 2.10 8.49 -1.97
N SER A 82 1.85 7.16 -2.10
CA SER A 82 1.21 6.61 -3.30
C SER A 82 -0.28 6.36 -3.07
N ASP A 83 -1.08 6.58 -4.12
CA ASP A 83 -2.51 6.27 -4.08
C ASP A 83 -2.76 4.78 -3.83
N ALA A 84 -1.88 3.89 -4.31
CA ALA A 84 -1.96 2.46 -4.08
C ALA A 84 -1.82 2.11 -2.59
N ALA A 85 -0.84 2.71 -1.90
CA ALA A 85 -0.64 2.52 -0.47
C ALA A 85 -1.83 3.05 0.35
N ARG A 86 -2.33 4.24 0.00
CA ARG A 86 -3.54 4.81 0.64
C ARG A 86 -4.76 3.94 0.43
N PHE A 87 -4.92 3.39 -0.78
CA PHE A 87 -6.03 2.51 -1.10
C PHE A 87 -5.97 1.22 -0.30
N ALA A 88 -4.81 0.54 -0.27
CA ALA A 88 -4.61 -0.68 0.52
C ALA A 88 -4.85 -0.44 2.02
N ALA A 89 -4.43 0.71 2.55
CA ALA A 89 -4.72 1.09 3.93
C ALA A 89 -6.24 1.24 4.18
N ILE A 90 -6.99 1.88 3.26
CA ILE A 90 -8.44 2.03 3.39
C ILE A 90 -9.13 0.65 3.30
N GLU A 91 -8.72 -0.23 2.40
CA GLU A 91 -9.25 -1.60 2.32
C GLU A 91 -8.98 -2.40 3.60
N ALA A 92 -7.81 -2.19 4.23
CA ALA A 92 -7.51 -2.74 5.54
C ALA A 92 -8.32 -2.12 6.69
N GLY A 93 -9.11 -1.06 6.41
CA GLY A 93 -9.95 -0.39 7.40
C GLY A 93 -9.23 0.67 8.20
N ALA A 94 -8.27 1.37 7.60
CA ALA A 94 -7.57 2.48 8.23
C ALA A 94 -8.53 3.58 8.70
N SER A 95 -8.28 4.11 9.89
CA SER A 95 -8.90 5.33 10.40
C SER A 95 -8.10 6.58 10.05
N ALA A 96 -6.78 6.42 9.83
CA ALA A 96 -5.88 7.49 9.40
C ALA A 96 -4.69 6.94 8.61
N PHE A 97 -4.12 7.80 7.75
CA PHE A 97 -2.91 7.54 6.98
C PHE A 97 -2.02 8.78 7.06
N ILE A 98 -0.84 8.66 7.64
CA ILE A 98 0.03 9.76 8.01
C ILE A 98 1.40 9.55 7.37
N HIS A 99 1.95 10.59 6.76
CA HIS A 99 3.30 10.54 6.24
C HIS A 99 4.31 10.68 7.39
N LYS A 100 5.35 9.82 7.43
CA LYS A 100 6.38 9.80 8.49
C LYS A 100 7.22 11.10 8.60
N SER A 101 7.13 12.00 7.62
CA SER A 101 7.76 13.33 7.70
C SER A 101 6.93 14.35 8.45
N GLN A 102 5.70 14.04 8.81
CA GLN A 102 4.85 14.94 9.58
C GLN A 102 5.38 15.13 11.00
N ALA A 103 5.07 16.27 11.59
CA ALA A 103 5.51 16.59 12.93
C ALA A 103 4.95 15.59 13.97
N ALA A 104 5.72 15.30 15.00
CA ALA A 104 5.31 14.41 16.10
C ALA A 104 3.95 14.77 16.70
N SER A 105 3.64 16.08 16.77
CA SER A 105 2.33 16.58 17.24
C SER A 105 1.16 16.13 16.35
N GLU A 106 1.38 15.94 15.05
CA GLU A 106 0.33 15.49 14.13
C GLU A 106 0.00 14.01 14.37
N VAL A 107 1.01 13.18 14.67
CA VAL A 107 0.80 11.78 15.05
C VAL A 107 -0.04 11.69 16.33
N VAL A 108 0.32 12.47 17.36
CA VAL A 108 -0.42 12.52 18.62
C VAL A 108 -1.86 12.99 18.42
N ASN A 109 -2.07 14.05 17.63
CA ASN A 109 -3.41 14.56 17.33
C ASN A 109 -4.25 13.55 16.52
N ALA A 110 -3.64 12.84 15.60
CA ALA A 110 -4.31 11.78 14.84
C ALA A 110 -4.80 10.65 15.75
N ILE A 111 -3.95 10.21 16.68
CA ILE A 111 -4.32 9.19 17.66
C ILE A 111 -5.51 9.65 18.50
N ARG A 112 -5.49 10.90 19.01
CA ARG A 112 -6.62 11.47 19.78
C ARG A 112 -7.91 11.52 18.95
N THR A 113 -7.83 11.98 17.69
CA THR A 113 -8.97 12.03 16.79
C THR A 113 -9.57 10.64 16.56
N VAL A 114 -8.71 9.66 16.30
CA VAL A 114 -9.13 8.27 16.06
C VAL A 114 -9.67 7.63 17.34
N ALA A 115 -9.07 7.88 18.50
CA ALA A 115 -9.56 7.41 19.79
C ALA A 115 -10.98 7.91 20.07
N ALA A 116 -11.25 9.18 19.76
CA ALA A 116 -12.58 9.79 19.88
C ALA A 116 -13.62 9.29 18.85
N GLY A 117 -13.26 8.32 17.99
CA GLY A 117 -14.14 7.77 16.97
C GLY A 117 -14.12 8.51 15.64
N GLY A 118 -13.25 9.52 15.48
CA GLY A 118 -13.08 10.23 14.22
C GLY A 118 -12.23 9.45 13.20
N THR A 119 -12.20 9.96 11.98
CA THR A 119 -11.31 9.50 10.92
C THR A 119 -10.66 10.70 10.25
N LEU A 120 -9.41 10.54 9.79
CA LEU A 120 -8.72 11.57 9.02
C LEU A 120 -8.97 11.45 7.50
N PHE A 121 -9.74 10.46 7.09
CA PHE A 121 -10.21 10.37 5.71
C PHE A 121 -11.50 11.16 5.52
N THR A 122 -11.48 12.17 4.65
CA THR A 122 -12.72 12.85 4.27
C THR A 122 -13.52 11.99 3.28
N PRO A 123 -14.86 12.09 3.24
CA PRO A 123 -15.67 11.40 2.23
C PRO A 123 -15.21 11.70 0.80
N ARG A 124 -14.73 12.92 0.56
CA ARG A 124 -14.17 13.33 -0.74
C ARG A 124 -12.88 12.57 -1.07
N THR A 125 -11.98 12.40 -0.11
CA THR A 125 -10.74 11.61 -0.28
C THR A 125 -11.07 10.17 -0.63
N ILE A 126 -11.99 9.56 0.11
CA ILE A 126 -12.44 8.19 -0.12
C ILE A 126 -13.06 8.06 -1.53
N ALA A 127 -13.96 8.97 -1.90
CA ALA A 127 -14.60 8.95 -3.23
C ALA A 127 -13.56 9.11 -4.36
N THR A 128 -12.59 10.00 -4.21
CA THR A 128 -11.52 10.18 -5.20
C THR A 128 -10.68 8.92 -5.36
N LEU A 129 -10.29 8.27 -4.27
CA LEU A 129 -9.52 7.04 -4.30
C LEU A 129 -10.32 5.89 -4.91
N LEU A 130 -11.59 5.74 -4.57
CA LEU A 130 -12.46 4.73 -5.17
C LEU A 130 -12.65 4.91 -6.68
N ASN A 131 -12.78 6.15 -7.15
CA ASN A 131 -12.87 6.44 -8.58
C ASN A 131 -11.56 6.10 -9.29
N LYS A 132 -10.42 6.50 -8.75
CA LYS A 132 -9.10 6.12 -9.29
C LYS A 132 -8.93 4.59 -9.36
N ARG A 133 -9.37 3.87 -8.32
CA ARG A 133 -9.31 2.40 -8.33
C ARG A 133 -10.16 1.82 -9.45
N ARG A 134 -11.38 2.29 -9.63
CA ARG A 134 -12.26 1.84 -10.73
C ARG A 134 -11.64 2.12 -12.10
N GLU A 135 -11.01 3.28 -12.29
CA GLU A 135 -10.29 3.62 -13.52
C GLU A 135 -9.11 2.68 -13.74
N MET A 136 -8.34 2.37 -12.69
CA MET A 136 -7.25 1.41 -12.74
C MET A 136 -7.75 0.00 -13.08
N ASP A 137 -8.79 -0.49 -12.40
CA ASP A 137 -9.36 -1.80 -12.65
C ASP A 137 -9.90 -1.91 -14.09
N SER A 138 -10.57 -0.87 -14.60
CA SER A 138 -11.03 -0.79 -15.98
C SER A 138 -9.88 -0.84 -16.99
N GLN A 139 -8.77 -0.13 -16.72
CA GLN A 139 -7.58 -0.21 -17.57
C GLN A 139 -6.97 -1.62 -17.55
N LEU A 140 -6.92 -2.28 -16.39
CA LEU A 140 -6.42 -3.65 -16.22
C LEU A 140 -7.26 -4.68 -16.97
N GLU A 141 -8.59 -4.57 -16.86
CA GLU A 141 -9.54 -5.45 -17.57
C GLU A 141 -9.47 -5.28 -19.08
N SER A 142 -9.13 -4.09 -19.55
CA SER A 142 -8.97 -3.80 -20.98
C SER A 142 -7.79 -4.52 -21.63
N LEU A 143 -6.78 -4.94 -20.83
CA LEU A 143 -5.61 -5.65 -21.35
C LEU A 143 -5.89 -7.13 -21.60
N THR A 144 -5.64 -7.58 -22.81
CA THR A 144 -5.72 -8.99 -23.16
C THR A 144 -4.64 -9.82 -22.44
N PRO A 145 -4.84 -11.14 -22.25
CA PRO A 145 -3.82 -12.01 -21.67
C PRO A 145 -2.46 -11.88 -22.36
N ARG A 146 -2.49 -11.71 -23.70
CA ARG A 146 -1.27 -11.58 -24.50
C ARG A 146 -0.55 -10.25 -24.27
N GLU A 147 -1.29 -9.17 -24.09
CA GLU A 147 -0.72 -7.87 -23.76
C GLU A 147 -0.10 -7.89 -22.36
N LYS A 148 -0.73 -8.54 -21.38
CA LYS A 148 -0.17 -8.74 -20.04
C LYS A 148 1.13 -9.53 -20.06
N GLU A 149 1.21 -10.59 -20.88
CA GLU A 149 2.42 -11.40 -21.04
C GLU A 149 3.56 -10.60 -21.69
N VAL A 150 3.26 -9.84 -22.76
CA VAL A 150 4.24 -8.93 -23.39
C VAL A 150 4.74 -7.90 -22.40
N LEU A 151 3.86 -7.32 -21.58
CA LEU A 151 4.19 -6.32 -20.57
C LEU A 151 5.15 -6.87 -19.51
N ARG A 152 4.90 -8.08 -19.00
CA ARG A 152 5.80 -8.75 -18.03
C ARG A 152 7.19 -8.94 -18.60
N LEU A 153 7.30 -9.49 -19.83
CA LEU A 153 8.58 -9.69 -20.49
C LEU A 153 9.32 -8.36 -20.77
N MET A 154 8.56 -7.29 -21.05
CA MET A 154 9.14 -5.95 -21.16
C MET A 154 9.75 -5.47 -19.85
N ALA A 155 9.09 -5.73 -18.74
CA ALA A 155 9.56 -5.36 -17.40
C ALA A 155 10.81 -6.12 -16.97
N GLU A 156 10.95 -7.37 -17.40
CA GLU A 156 12.18 -8.19 -17.25
C GLU A 156 13.34 -7.66 -18.12
N GLY A 157 13.16 -6.57 -18.86
CA GLY A 157 14.20 -6.01 -19.73
C GLY A 157 14.39 -6.72 -21.06
N ILE A 158 13.53 -7.70 -21.41
CA ILE A 158 13.65 -8.51 -22.62
C ILE A 158 13.38 -7.64 -23.84
N SER A 159 14.22 -7.82 -24.89
CA SER A 159 14.06 -7.10 -26.14
C SER A 159 12.80 -7.55 -26.92
N SER A 160 12.19 -6.67 -27.74
CA SER A 160 11.02 -7.05 -28.52
C SER A 160 11.28 -8.19 -29.51
N ARG A 161 12.53 -8.42 -29.93
CA ARG A 161 12.91 -9.57 -30.77
C ARG A 161 12.90 -10.86 -29.97
N ASP A 162 13.46 -10.83 -28.77
CA ASP A 162 13.52 -12.00 -27.88
C ASP A 162 12.13 -12.32 -27.33
N ILE A 163 11.28 -11.31 -27.09
CA ILE A 163 9.85 -11.51 -26.78
C ILE A 163 9.14 -12.25 -27.92
N ALA A 164 9.39 -11.84 -29.18
CA ALA A 164 8.82 -12.51 -30.33
C ALA A 164 9.23 -13.98 -30.41
N ALA A 165 10.53 -14.26 -30.21
CA ALA A 165 11.05 -15.63 -30.17
C ALA A 165 10.43 -16.45 -29.03
N ARG A 166 10.41 -15.90 -27.81
CA ARG A 166 9.84 -16.55 -26.61
C ARG A 166 8.37 -16.88 -26.73
N LEU A 167 7.62 -15.98 -27.37
CA LEU A 167 6.17 -16.10 -27.50
C LEU A 167 5.73 -16.82 -28.79
N GLY A 168 6.67 -17.21 -29.67
CA GLY A 168 6.39 -17.88 -30.94
C GLY A 168 5.59 -17.01 -31.93
N ILE A 169 5.78 -15.68 -31.90
CA ILE A 169 5.08 -14.73 -32.78
C ILE A 169 6.06 -13.82 -33.52
N SER A 170 5.57 -13.11 -34.55
CA SER A 170 6.43 -12.19 -35.29
C SER A 170 6.82 -10.96 -34.48
N TYR A 171 7.98 -10.38 -34.78
CA TYR A 171 8.40 -9.10 -34.24
C TYR A 171 7.37 -7.99 -34.46
N THR A 172 6.74 -7.98 -35.63
CA THR A 172 5.69 -7.02 -35.97
C THR A 172 4.47 -7.18 -35.06
N THR A 173 4.10 -8.43 -34.73
CA THR A 173 2.99 -8.72 -33.80
C THR A 173 3.30 -8.21 -32.41
N VAL A 174 4.53 -8.40 -31.91
CA VAL A 174 4.94 -7.84 -30.62
C VAL A 174 4.83 -6.32 -30.61
N ARG A 175 5.26 -5.64 -31.68
CA ARG A 175 5.12 -4.18 -31.78
C ARG A 175 3.67 -3.72 -31.79
N THR A 176 2.78 -4.49 -32.43
CA THR A 176 1.35 -4.21 -32.40
C THR A 176 0.79 -4.33 -30.98
N HIS A 177 1.15 -5.39 -30.25
CA HIS A 177 0.76 -5.52 -28.83
C HIS A 177 1.30 -4.37 -27.97
N ILE A 178 2.56 -3.96 -28.15
CA ILE A 178 3.15 -2.82 -27.42
C ILE A 178 2.39 -1.52 -27.73
N ARG A 179 2.02 -1.28 -28.99
CA ARG A 179 1.25 -0.09 -29.36
C ARG A 179 -0.16 -0.10 -28.77
N SER A 180 -0.85 -1.23 -28.86
CA SER A 180 -2.19 -1.43 -28.28
C SER A 180 -2.15 -1.23 -26.75
N LEU A 181 -1.16 -1.82 -26.08
CA LEU A 181 -0.90 -1.69 -24.65
C LEU A 181 -0.66 -0.22 -24.27
N GLY A 182 0.19 0.49 -25.03
CA GLY A 182 0.43 1.92 -24.81
C GLY A 182 -0.85 2.75 -24.93
N SER A 183 -1.68 2.48 -25.93
CA SER A 183 -2.97 3.16 -26.10
C SER A 183 -3.94 2.89 -24.94
N LYS A 184 -4.02 1.64 -24.45
CA LYS A 184 -4.91 1.24 -23.34
C LYS A 184 -4.46 1.80 -21.99
N LEU A 185 -3.15 1.89 -21.78
CA LEU A 185 -2.56 2.47 -20.57
C LEU A 185 -2.42 4.00 -20.61
N GLY A 186 -2.71 4.63 -21.76
CA GLY A 186 -2.57 6.07 -21.94
C GLY A 186 -1.12 6.55 -21.92
N VAL A 187 -0.18 5.74 -22.44
CA VAL A 187 1.26 6.03 -22.42
C VAL A 187 1.86 5.95 -23.83
N HIS A 188 2.98 6.64 -24.04
CA HIS A 188 3.57 6.81 -25.37
C HIS A 188 4.93 6.12 -25.55
N SER A 189 5.51 5.60 -24.47
CA SER A 189 6.80 4.89 -24.51
C SER A 189 6.77 3.56 -23.77
N LYS A 190 7.73 2.68 -24.16
CA LYS A 190 7.95 1.39 -23.47
C LYS A 190 8.23 1.57 -21.98
N LEU A 191 9.04 2.59 -21.64
CA LEU A 191 9.41 2.87 -20.26
C LEU A 191 8.21 3.35 -19.46
N GLU A 192 7.43 4.29 -20.00
CA GLU A 192 6.18 4.74 -19.36
C GLU A 192 5.20 3.59 -19.14
N ALA A 193 5.10 2.65 -20.10
CA ALA A 193 4.25 1.47 -19.96
C ALA A 193 4.69 0.58 -18.78
N ILE A 194 6.00 0.40 -18.57
CA ILE A 194 6.55 -0.36 -17.45
C ILE A 194 6.28 0.37 -16.13
N VAL A 195 6.56 1.69 -16.07
CA VAL A 195 6.29 2.49 -14.86
C VAL A 195 4.81 2.43 -14.51
N LYS A 196 3.94 2.65 -15.51
CA LYS A 196 2.49 2.60 -15.31
C LYS A 196 2.01 1.22 -14.85
N ALA A 197 2.60 0.16 -15.37
CA ALA A 197 2.28 -1.20 -14.98
C ALA A 197 2.68 -1.52 -13.52
N ARG A 198 3.78 -0.95 -13.03
CA ARG A 198 4.17 -1.03 -11.61
C ARG A 198 3.19 -0.25 -10.72
N GLU A 199 2.83 0.98 -11.10
CA GLU A 199 1.81 1.76 -10.40
C GLU A 199 0.47 1.03 -10.29
N LEU A 200 0.12 0.25 -11.31
CA LEU A 200 -1.10 -0.54 -11.39
C LEU A 200 -0.98 -1.92 -10.70
N GLY A 201 0.18 -2.29 -10.16
CA GLY A 201 0.42 -3.59 -9.52
C GLY A 201 0.40 -4.79 -10.49
N LEU A 202 0.61 -4.57 -11.79
CA LEU A 202 0.65 -5.62 -12.82
C LEU A 202 1.98 -6.37 -12.86
N ILE A 203 3.02 -5.73 -12.42
CA ILE A 203 4.40 -6.21 -12.41
C ILE A 203 5.10 -5.68 -11.15
N GLU A 204 6.04 -6.45 -10.64
CA GLU A 204 6.90 -6.07 -9.51
C GLU A 204 7.94 -5.01 -9.89
#